data_57d5b8286dc58769eb5ce955c50af002
#
_entry.id   57d5b8286dc58769eb5ce955c50af002
#
_cell.length_a   1.000
_cell.length_b   1.000
_cell.length_c   1.000
_cell.angle_alpha   90.00
_cell.angle_beta   90.00
_cell.angle_gamma   90.00
#
_symmetry.space_group_name_H-M   'P 1'
#
loop_
_entity.id
_entity.type
_entity.pdbx_description
1 polymer ?
#
loop_
_entity_poly.entity_id
_entity_poly.type
_entity_poly.pdbx_seq_one_letter_code
_entity_poly.pdbx_strand_id
1 'polypeptide(L)'
;MWARDYSNEPMNHKSTGFTEARTAILLGFFMLFLTSAMPARANPAGLPSAVSNFMQARGIPESSLSVVIRKVGSKQSTISHYPGTSRNPASAMKLVTTAAALQLLGPQHRWHTQALVHGQVQGNTLDGDLILKGGGDPWLVIERFWLLARQLRDRGIAHIRGDLVIDDTLFDQRAIDTKPIDGKSTRTYNTPPSALLVNFGATAITISSRQNGVNIGAKPPATTLKIQNTVELSNADCAQQGRRIQLDLKQGASGATLSVGGRYPAGCGASTYRRTLLSHGPYVYGVFKALWQQLGGTLSGGWRYAKTPGSAMTAAQLESVSLAEVIRYVNKFSNNVMARNLLLTLGTHHPPATPDKAATKIKKWLDQSGVMMPKLNIDNGAGLSRDARISAQGLAALLESAATWAWWPEFLGSLPIAEVDGSLKKRFHNIAQPGRLRLKTGLLKDARALAGYVIDRNGDLWVVVILHNGPRAAQPIGIEIQHRILETLF
;
A
#
# COMPACT_ATOMS: atom_id res chain seq x y z
N MET A 1 22.06 -4.72 -35.86
CA MET A 1 22.21 -3.92 -37.09
C MET A 1 21.87 -2.51 -36.77
N TRP A 2 22.82 -1.69 -36.87
CA TRP A 2 23.19 -0.28 -36.83
C TRP A 2 23.82 0.15 -35.51
N ALA A 3 25.16 -0.04 -35.50
CA ALA A 3 26.12 0.76 -34.73
C ALA A 3 26.52 1.98 -35.57
N ARG A 4 26.80 3.10 -34.95
CA ARG A 4 27.76 4.08 -35.45
C ARG A 4 28.47 4.79 -34.29
N ASP A 5 29.77 4.51 -34.27
CA ASP A 5 30.84 5.21 -33.60
C ASP A 5 30.93 6.68 -33.98
N TYR A 6 31.36 7.52 -33.03
CA TYR A 6 32.26 8.64 -33.34
C TYR A 6 33.36 8.73 -32.26
N SER A 7 34.57 8.44 -32.72
CA SER A 7 35.85 8.58 -32.03
C SER A 7 36.49 9.94 -32.26
N ASN A 8 37.24 10.41 -31.28
CA ASN A 8 38.50 11.15 -31.29
C ASN A 8 38.63 12.47 -32.10
N GLU A 9 39.29 13.49 -31.64
CA GLU A 9 40.61 13.65 -31.05
C GLU A 9 40.83 15.12 -30.51
N PRO A 10 42.00 15.44 -29.91
CA PRO A 10 42.19 16.52 -28.95
C PRO A 10 42.89 17.74 -29.56
N MET A 11 42.86 18.88 -28.85
CA MET A 11 43.81 19.93 -29.11
C MET A 11 44.40 20.55 -27.84
N ASN A 12 45.69 20.63 -27.95
CA ASN A 12 46.76 20.97 -27.04
C ASN A 12 47.07 22.48 -26.98
N HIS A 13 47.73 22.88 -25.91
CA HIS A 13 48.67 24.02 -25.75
C HIS A 13 48.13 25.45 -25.55
N LYS A 14 48.48 26.13 -24.47
CA LYS A 14 49.78 26.74 -24.24
C LYS A 14 49.90 27.30 -22.80
N SER A 15 51.05 27.03 -22.22
CA SER A 15 51.67 27.64 -21.06
C SER A 15 52.13 29.08 -21.32
N THR A 16 52.00 29.96 -20.36
CA THR A 16 52.95 31.07 -20.15
C THR A 16 53.05 31.34 -18.66
N GLY A 17 54.24 31.11 -18.15
CA GLY A 17 54.67 31.58 -16.83
C GLY A 17 55.12 33.03 -16.88
N PHE A 18 55.10 33.68 -15.73
CA PHE A 18 56.04 34.78 -15.41
C PHE A 18 56.10 35.04 -13.90
N THR A 19 57.20 34.70 -13.32
CA THR A 19 58.11 35.43 -12.41
C THR A 19 57.63 36.08 -11.12
N GLU A 20 58.40 35.69 -10.12
CA GLU A 20 58.50 36.17 -8.74
C GLU A 20 58.66 37.71 -8.61
N ALA A 21 58.11 38.28 -7.53
CA ALA A 21 58.70 39.42 -6.86
C ALA A 21 58.53 39.28 -5.35
N ARG A 22 59.67 39.12 -4.66
CA ARG A 22 59.80 39.23 -3.21
C ARG A 22 59.68 40.70 -2.79
N THR A 23 58.88 40.99 -1.77
CA THR A 23 59.15 42.13 -0.88
C THR A 23 58.67 41.81 0.53
N ALA A 24 59.60 41.69 1.45
CA ALA A 24 59.39 41.66 2.87
C ALA A 24 59.09 43.07 3.37
N ILE A 25 58.24 43.25 4.38
CA ILE A 25 58.32 44.30 5.38
C ILE A 25 57.28 44.09 6.52
N LEU A 26 57.82 44.02 7.72
CA LEU A 26 57.37 44.43 9.06
C LEU A 26 56.16 43.81 9.76
N LEU A 27 56.51 43.14 10.86
CA LEU A 27 55.63 42.78 11.98
C LEU A 27 54.95 44.03 12.59
N GLY A 28 53.62 43.92 12.71
CA GLY A 28 52.80 44.70 13.61
C GLY A 28 51.86 43.73 14.35
N PHE A 29 52.17 43.45 15.64
CA PHE A 29 51.30 42.68 16.51
C PHE A 29 50.03 43.52 16.79
N PHE A 30 48.91 43.16 16.13
CA PHE A 30 47.59 43.61 16.55
C PHE A 30 46.82 42.37 17.00
N MET A 31 46.74 42.15 18.32
CA MET A 31 45.86 41.16 18.90
C MET A 31 44.39 41.59 18.63
N LEU A 32 43.82 41.13 17.54
CA LEU A 32 42.40 41.20 17.34
C LEU A 32 41.75 40.00 18.08
N PHE A 33 41.06 40.28 19.17
CA PHE A 33 40.13 39.31 19.78
C PHE A 33 39.01 39.04 18.74
N LEU A 34 39.19 37.97 17.94
CA LEU A 34 38.12 37.37 17.19
C LEU A 34 37.20 36.67 18.21
N THR A 35 36.18 37.40 18.70
CA THR A 35 34.99 36.77 19.25
C THR A 35 34.37 35.99 18.12
N SER A 36 34.66 34.70 18.05
CA SER A 36 33.91 33.78 17.22
C SER A 36 32.46 33.78 17.70
N ALA A 37 31.62 34.61 17.04
CA ALA A 37 30.19 34.51 17.16
C ALA A 37 29.83 33.07 16.69
N MET A 38 29.59 32.16 17.65
CA MET A 38 28.94 30.90 17.34
C MET A 38 27.66 31.22 16.55
N PRO A 39 27.44 30.64 15.37
CA PRO A 39 26.19 30.85 14.68
C PRO A 39 25.07 30.48 15.63
N ALA A 40 24.21 31.43 15.94
CA ALA A 40 23.01 31.21 16.73
C ALA A 40 22.31 29.97 16.14
N ARG A 41 22.19 28.91 16.91
CA ARG A 41 21.34 27.75 16.53
C ARG A 41 19.96 28.34 16.33
N ALA A 42 19.54 28.47 15.08
CA ALA A 42 18.16 28.81 14.78
C ALA A 42 17.29 27.73 15.43
N ASN A 43 16.53 28.09 16.45
CA ASN A 43 15.52 27.20 17.00
C ASN A 43 14.59 26.81 15.83
N PRO A 44 14.29 25.52 15.64
CA PRO A 44 13.36 25.12 14.60
C PRO A 44 12.06 25.88 14.81
N ALA A 45 11.57 26.56 13.76
CA ALA A 45 10.35 27.33 13.84
C ALA A 45 9.19 26.41 14.24
N GLY A 46 8.35 26.86 15.17
CA GLY A 46 7.07 26.22 15.49
C GLY A 46 6.15 26.19 14.27
N LEU A 47 4.86 26.01 14.49
CA LEU A 47 3.88 26.16 13.40
C LEU A 47 3.89 27.60 12.87
N PRO A 48 3.73 27.81 11.55
CA PRO A 48 3.49 29.12 11.00
C PRO A 48 2.29 29.81 11.65
N SER A 49 2.39 31.10 11.96
CA SER A 49 1.34 31.85 12.67
C SER A 49 -0.04 31.75 11.99
N ALA A 50 -0.06 31.73 10.65
CA ALA A 50 -1.29 31.54 9.86
C ALA A 50 -1.98 30.18 10.15
N VAL A 51 -1.19 29.11 10.38
CA VAL A 51 -1.72 27.78 10.73
C VAL A 51 -2.20 27.77 12.17
N SER A 52 -1.41 28.31 13.11
CA SER A 52 -1.76 28.44 14.53
C SER A 52 -3.05 29.22 14.73
N ASN A 53 -3.16 30.40 14.13
CA ASN A 53 -4.36 31.24 14.20
C ASN A 53 -5.59 30.55 13.60
N PHE A 54 -5.40 29.82 12.48
CA PHE A 54 -6.48 29.04 11.86
C PHE A 54 -6.97 27.91 12.79
N MET A 55 -6.08 27.20 13.44
CA MET A 55 -6.42 26.12 14.38
C MET A 55 -7.13 26.68 15.61
N GLN A 56 -6.60 27.77 16.21
CA GLN A 56 -7.16 28.43 17.37
C GLN A 56 -8.58 28.93 17.09
N ALA A 57 -8.80 29.64 15.98
CA ALA A 57 -10.11 30.17 15.59
C ALA A 57 -11.19 29.06 15.41
N ARG A 58 -10.78 27.80 15.31
CA ARG A 58 -11.66 26.65 15.16
C ARG A 58 -11.66 25.69 16.35
N GLY A 59 -11.03 26.09 17.45
CA GLY A 59 -10.95 25.30 18.68
C GLY A 59 -10.21 23.97 18.49
N ILE A 60 -9.20 23.93 17.63
CA ILE A 60 -8.35 22.73 17.43
C ILE A 60 -7.06 22.94 18.19
N PRO A 61 -6.76 22.11 19.21
CA PRO A 61 -5.53 22.21 19.98
C PRO A 61 -4.31 21.96 19.10
N GLU A 62 -3.32 22.84 19.13
CA GLU A 62 -2.04 22.64 18.43
C GLU A 62 -1.32 21.37 18.90
N SER A 63 -1.50 20.99 20.18
CA SER A 63 -0.99 19.74 20.74
C SER A 63 -1.54 18.48 20.05
N SER A 64 -2.63 18.58 19.26
CA SER A 64 -3.16 17.48 18.46
C SER A 64 -2.36 17.21 17.17
N LEU A 65 -1.47 18.11 16.81
CA LEU A 65 -0.71 18.08 15.55
C LEU A 65 0.79 17.82 15.80
N SER A 66 1.42 17.03 14.99
CA SER A 66 2.89 16.91 14.89
C SER A 66 3.32 17.16 13.47
N VAL A 67 4.29 18.07 13.28
CA VAL A 67 4.80 18.44 11.97
C VAL A 67 6.32 18.44 11.98
N VAL A 68 6.91 17.82 10.94
CA VAL A 68 8.32 17.99 10.59
C VAL A 68 8.40 18.31 9.12
N ILE A 69 9.00 19.46 8.80
CA ILE A 69 9.35 19.85 7.43
C ILE A 69 10.85 20.16 7.41
N ARG A 70 11.58 19.46 6.55
CA ARG A 70 13.03 19.58 6.44
C ARG A 70 13.47 19.42 4.99
N LYS A 71 14.40 20.29 4.55
CA LYS A 71 15.09 20.12 3.27
C LYS A 71 16.00 18.91 3.36
N VAL A 72 15.94 17.99 2.39
CA VAL A 72 16.81 16.80 2.34
C VAL A 72 18.28 17.24 2.36
N GLY A 73 19.06 16.57 3.21
CA GLY A 73 20.47 16.92 3.45
C GLY A 73 20.72 18.05 4.47
N SER A 74 19.64 18.72 4.94
CA SER A 74 19.78 19.74 6.00
C SER A 74 19.73 19.11 7.38
N LYS A 75 20.61 19.57 8.30
CA LYS A 75 20.59 19.16 9.71
C LYS A 75 19.45 19.80 10.50
N GLN A 76 18.84 20.89 9.99
CA GLN A 76 17.82 21.65 10.68
C GLN A 76 16.45 21.50 9.98
N SER A 77 15.40 21.37 10.78
CA SER A 77 14.02 21.42 10.29
C SER A 77 13.57 22.88 10.17
N THR A 78 12.92 23.23 9.08
CA THR A 78 12.25 24.55 8.91
C THR A 78 11.03 24.64 9.81
N ILE A 79 10.27 23.51 9.93
CA ILE A 79 9.16 23.38 10.89
C ILE A 79 9.41 22.13 11.73
N SER A 80 9.30 22.29 13.06
CA SER A 80 9.44 21.20 14.03
C SER A 80 8.47 21.43 15.19
N HIS A 81 7.25 20.87 15.05
CA HIS A 81 6.17 21.05 16.01
C HIS A 81 5.78 19.68 16.59
N TYR A 82 5.92 19.50 17.90
CA TYR A 82 5.73 18.22 18.62
C TYR A 82 6.35 17.01 17.90
N PRO A 83 7.62 17.09 17.41
CA PRO A 83 8.19 16.10 16.48
C PRO A 83 8.34 14.71 17.09
N GLY A 84 8.62 14.62 18.42
CA GLY A 84 8.82 13.37 19.15
C GLY A 84 7.54 12.75 19.71
N THR A 85 6.38 13.40 19.58
CA THR A 85 5.13 12.89 20.13
C THR A 85 4.68 11.62 19.39
N SER A 86 4.31 10.60 20.18
CA SER A 86 3.76 9.34 19.67
C SER A 86 2.36 9.55 19.09
N ARG A 87 2.19 9.32 17.79
CA ARG A 87 0.93 9.52 17.05
C ARG A 87 0.52 8.25 16.32
N ASN A 88 -0.78 8.09 16.13
CA ASN A 88 -1.30 7.11 15.19
C ASN A 88 -1.08 7.64 13.75
N PRO A 89 -0.27 6.95 12.92
CA PRO A 89 0.03 7.41 11.56
C PRO A 89 -1.06 7.05 10.55
N ALA A 90 -2.06 6.27 10.95
CA ALA A 90 -2.97 5.64 10.01
C ALA A 90 -2.17 5.01 8.84
N SER A 91 -2.65 5.12 7.60
CA SER A 91 -1.99 4.50 6.44
C SER A 91 -0.62 5.09 6.08
N ALA A 92 -0.11 6.13 6.75
CA ALA A 92 1.29 6.53 6.58
C ALA A 92 2.27 5.48 7.14
N MET A 93 1.81 4.53 7.99
CA MET A 93 2.56 3.34 8.40
C MET A 93 3.06 2.53 7.20
N LYS A 94 2.34 2.54 6.08
CA LYS A 94 2.74 1.82 4.85
C LYS A 94 4.09 2.29 4.31
N LEU A 95 4.50 3.52 4.59
CA LEU A 95 5.85 3.99 4.25
C LEU A 95 6.93 3.17 4.94
N VAL A 96 6.74 2.85 6.23
CA VAL A 96 7.68 1.99 6.97
C VAL A 96 7.69 0.58 6.38
N THR A 97 6.51 0.01 6.13
CA THR A 97 6.38 -1.36 5.60
C THR A 97 6.99 -1.49 4.20
N THR A 98 6.71 -0.53 3.31
CA THR A 98 7.22 -0.58 1.92
C THR A 98 8.70 -0.25 1.84
N ALA A 99 9.21 0.66 2.68
CA ALA A 99 10.62 0.97 2.82
C ALA A 99 11.41 -0.25 3.30
N ALA A 100 10.94 -0.89 4.38
CA ALA A 100 11.57 -2.10 4.92
C ALA A 100 11.57 -3.25 3.91
N ALA A 101 10.44 -3.45 3.20
CA ALA A 101 10.36 -4.49 2.19
C ALA A 101 11.36 -4.24 1.05
N LEU A 102 11.43 -3.01 0.56
CA LEU A 102 12.33 -2.64 -0.54
C LEU A 102 13.81 -2.85 -0.16
N GLN A 103 14.18 -2.53 1.07
CA GLN A 103 15.55 -2.69 1.56
C GLN A 103 15.92 -4.13 1.92
N LEU A 104 14.97 -4.89 2.49
CA LEU A 104 15.25 -6.24 2.99
C LEU A 104 15.10 -7.33 1.93
N LEU A 105 14.29 -7.10 0.89
CA LEU A 105 13.99 -8.07 -0.16
C LEU A 105 14.54 -7.66 -1.54
N GLY A 106 14.79 -6.37 -1.75
CA GLY A 106 15.17 -5.82 -3.05
C GLY A 106 13.98 -5.58 -3.99
N PRO A 107 14.11 -4.67 -4.99
CA PRO A 107 13.02 -4.26 -5.87
C PRO A 107 12.51 -5.39 -6.78
N GLN A 108 13.37 -6.38 -7.10
CA GLN A 108 13.07 -7.49 -8.01
C GLN A 108 12.48 -8.72 -7.29
N HIS A 109 12.31 -8.66 -5.96
CA HIS A 109 11.70 -9.76 -5.23
C HIS A 109 10.32 -10.12 -5.82
N ARG A 110 10.06 -11.43 -5.96
CA ARG A 110 8.83 -11.99 -6.49
C ARG A 110 8.33 -13.12 -5.60
N TRP A 111 7.04 -13.34 -5.61
CA TRP A 111 6.38 -14.42 -4.89
C TRP A 111 5.99 -15.52 -5.87
N HIS A 112 5.89 -16.74 -5.37
CA HIS A 112 5.47 -17.91 -6.16
C HIS A 112 4.16 -18.46 -5.62
N THR A 113 3.17 -18.60 -6.49
CA THR A 113 1.95 -19.37 -6.21
C THR A 113 2.01 -20.67 -6.97
N GLN A 114 1.81 -21.79 -6.30
CA GLN A 114 1.95 -23.12 -6.89
C GLN A 114 0.61 -23.85 -6.90
N ALA A 115 0.38 -24.60 -7.97
CA ALA A 115 -0.66 -25.60 -8.06
C ALA A 115 0.00 -26.97 -8.15
N LEU A 116 -0.27 -27.84 -7.16
CA LEU A 116 0.32 -29.16 -7.05
C LEU A 116 -0.77 -30.23 -7.15
N VAL A 117 -0.40 -31.38 -7.68
CA VAL A 117 -1.26 -32.57 -7.72
C VAL A 117 -0.81 -33.55 -6.65
N HIS A 118 -1.80 -34.12 -5.95
CA HIS A 118 -1.59 -35.19 -4.97
C HIS A 118 -2.54 -36.32 -5.29
N GLY A 119 -2.03 -37.33 -5.96
CA GLY A 119 -2.75 -38.45 -6.55
C GLY A 119 -2.19 -38.80 -7.93
N GLN A 120 -2.90 -39.60 -8.69
CA GLN A 120 -2.49 -40.06 -10.02
C GLN A 120 -3.21 -39.28 -11.12
N VAL A 121 -2.47 -38.90 -12.17
CA VAL A 121 -3.06 -38.35 -13.38
C VAL A 121 -3.17 -39.44 -14.42
N GLN A 122 -4.39 -39.76 -14.82
CA GLN A 122 -4.69 -40.78 -15.84
C GLN A 122 -5.43 -40.08 -16.99
N GLY A 123 -4.77 -40.03 -18.17
CA GLY A 123 -5.28 -39.25 -19.29
C GLY A 123 -5.40 -37.75 -18.89
N ASN A 124 -6.62 -37.22 -18.91
CA ASN A 124 -6.91 -35.83 -18.53
C ASN A 124 -7.54 -35.72 -17.12
N THR A 125 -7.52 -36.77 -16.34
CA THR A 125 -8.17 -36.83 -15.03
C THR A 125 -7.14 -36.97 -13.91
N LEU A 126 -7.20 -36.07 -12.94
CA LEU A 126 -6.52 -36.21 -11.64
C LEU A 126 -7.42 -37.03 -10.71
N ASP A 127 -6.98 -38.23 -10.42
CA ASP A 127 -7.58 -39.08 -9.35
C ASP A 127 -6.87 -38.76 -8.03
N GLY A 128 -7.29 -37.68 -7.40
CA GLY A 128 -6.67 -37.09 -6.23
C GLY A 128 -6.97 -35.61 -6.08
N ASP A 129 -6.26 -34.97 -5.16
CA ASP A 129 -6.47 -33.58 -4.79
C ASP A 129 -5.63 -32.60 -5.64
N LEU A 130 -6.21 -31.44 -5.92
CA LEU A 130 -5.47 -30.28 -6.40
C LEU A 130 -5.13 -29.37 -5.21
N ILE A 131 -3.84 -29.08 -5.01
CA ILE A 131 -3.38 -28.22 -3.92
C ILE A 131 -2.99 -26.86 -4.49
N LEU A 132 -3.57 -25.79 -3.97
CA LEU A 132 -3.13 -24.42 -4.22
C LEU A 132 -2.31 -23.94 -3.03
N LYS A 133 -1.00 -23.80 -3.25
CA LYS A 133 -0.05 -23.34 -2.23
C LYS A 133 0.30 -21.89 -2.43
N GLY A 134 -0.03 -21.07 -1.43
CA GLY A 134 0.24 -19.65 -1.42
C GLY A 134 1.67 -19.32 -0.98
N GLY A 135 2.35 -18.47 -1.74
CA GLY A 135 3.66 -17.91 -1.40
C GLY A 135 3.61 -16.51 -0.78
N GLY A 136 2.43 -16.01 -0.44
CA GLY A 136 2.26 -14.68 0.14
C GLY A 136 2.09 -13.56 -0.90
N ASP A 137 1.89 -13.88 -2.18
CA ASP A 137 1.73 -12.89 -3.26
C ASP A 137 0.63 -11.86 -2.93
N PRO A 138 0.97 -10.57 -2.73
CA PRO A 138 -0.02 -9.54 -2.44
C PRO A 138 -0.81 -9.09 -3.68
N TRP A 139 -0.42 -9.56 -4.89
CA TRP A 139 -0.97 -9.14 -6.19
C TRP A 139 -1.46 -10.32 -7.05
N LEU A 140 -1.94 -11.40 -6.43
CA LEU A 140 -2.58 -12.50 -7.15
C LEU A 140 -4.00 -12.09 -7.60
N VAL A 141 -4.07 -11.17 -8.56
CA VAL A 141 -5.35 -10.70 -9.15
C VAL A 141 -5.99 -11.80 -10.00
N ILE A 142 -7.26 -11.60 -10.36
CA ILE A 142 -8.05 -12.64 -11.04
C ILE A 142 -7.43 -13.08 -12.37
N GLU A 143 -6.82 -12.19 -13.12
CA GLU A 143 -6.17 -12.47 -14.40
C GLU A 143 -4.97 -13.42 -14.19
N ARG A 144 -4.21 -13.21 -13.12
CA ARG A 144 -3.07 -14.07 -12.78
C ARG A 144 -3.52 -15.42 -12.24
N PHE A 145 -4.58 -15.43 -11.45
CA PHE A 145 -5.17 -16.68 -10.95
C PHE A 145 -5.76 -17.50 -12.10
N TRP A 146 -6.36 -16.84 -13.11
CA TRP A 146 -6.78 -17.49 -14.35
C TRP A 146 -5.61 -18.10 -15.11
N LEU A 147 -4.46 -17.40 -15.20
CA LEU A 147 -3.25 -17.95 -15.84
C LEU A 147 -2.75 -19.21 -15.15
N LEU A 148 -2.79 -19.29 -13.80
CA LEU A 148 -2.43 -20.49 -13.05
C LEU A 148 -3.37 -21.66 -13.41
N ALA A 149 -4.67 -21.39 -13.44
CA ALA A 149 -5.66 -22.40 -13.85
C ALA A 149 -5.47 -22.82 -15.32
N ARG A 150 -5.12 -21.88 -16.21
CA ARG A 150 -4.82 -22.19 -17.62
C ARG A 150 -3.59 -23.09 -17.76
N GLN A 151 -2.51 -22.83 -17.02
CA GLN A 151 -1.32 -23.69 -17.03
C GLN A 151 -1.65 -25.14 -16.65
N LEU A 152 -2.58 -25.39 -15.71
CA LEU A 152 -3.05 -26.73 -15.39
C LEU A 152 -3.77 -27.39 -16.58
N ARG A 153 -4.60 -26.61 -17.32
CA ARG A 153 -5.24 -27.10 -18.55
C ARG A 153 -4.22 -27.44 -19.64
N ASP A 154 -3.20 -26.63 -19.79
CA ASP A 154 -2.13 -26.84 -20.79
C ASP A 154 -1.26 -28.07 -20.45
N ARG A 155 -1.24 -28.50 -19.17
CA ARG A 155 -0.67 -29.79 -18.72
C ARG A 155 -1.59 -31.00 -18.96
N GLY A 156 -2.73 -30.78 -19.61
CA GLY A 156 -3.69 -31.83 -19.94
C GLY A 156 -4.71 -32.16 -18.85
N ILE A 157 -4.65 -31.54 -17.67
CA ILE A 157 -5.61 -31.82 -16.60
C ILE A 157 -6.95 -31.15 -16.94
N ALA A 158 -8.04 -31.94 -16.99
CA ALA A 158 -9.39 -31.46 -17.23
C ALA A 158 -10.31 -31.76 -16.05
N HIS A 159 -10.20 -32.94 -15.48
CA HIS A 159 -11.10 -33.41 -14.46
C HIS A 159 -10.33 -33.63 -13.15
N ILE A 160 -10.81 -33.02 -12.06
CA ILE A 160 -10.28 -33.20 -10.70
C ILE A 160 -11.35 -33.92 -9.91
N ARG A 161 -11.05 -35.12 -9.43
CA ARG A 161 -12.00 -35.94 -8.66
C ARG A 161 -11.98 -35.61 -7.16
N GLY A 162 -10.80 -35.34 -6.62
CA GLY A 162 -10.62 -34.98 -5.21
C GLY A 162 -10.96 -33.55 -4.88
N ASP A 163 -10.47 -33.09 -3.74
CA ASP A 163 -10.70 -31.73 -3.21
C ASP A 163 -9.74 -30.68 -3.78
N LEU A 164 -10.16 -29.42 -3.67
CA LEU A 164 -9.26 -28.28 -3.72
C LEU A 164 -8.67 -28.06 -2.32
N VAL A 165 -7.40 -28.36 -2.16
CA VAL A 165 -6.67 -28.12 -0.91
C VAL A 165 -6.05 -26.73 -0.94
N ILE A 166 -6.28 -25.94 0.10
CA ILE A 166 -5.73 -24.60 0.26
C ILE A 166 -4.58 -24.68 1.28
N ASP A 167 -3.35 -24.49 0.81
CA ASP A 167 -2.18 -24.38 1.68
C ASP A 167 -1.78 -22.91 1.84
N ASP A 168 -2.22 -22.31 2.93
CA ASP A 168 -1.86 -20.95 3.36
C ASP A 168 -0.96 -20.95 4.63
N THR A 169 -0.33 -22.08 4.93
CA THR A 169 0.45 -22.33 6.15
C THR A 169 1.75 -21.52 6.24
N LEU A 170 2.12 -20.80 5.18
CA LEU A 170 3.25 -19.85 5.21
C LEU A 170 3.04 -18.74 6.25
N PHE A 171 1.78 -18.34 6.49
CA PHE A 171 1.37 -17.38 7.51
C PHE A 171 0.63 -18.06 8.66
N ASP A 172 0.94 -17.69 9.91
CA ASP A 172 0.17 -18.19 11.06
C ASP A 172 -1.16 -17.46 11.18
N GLN A 173 -2.23 -18.07 10.67
CA GLN A 173 -3.58 -17.49 10.68
C GLN A 173 -4.10 -17.19 12.09
N ARG A 174 -3.62 -17.89 13.13
CA ARG A 174 -4.01 -17.67 14.54
C ARG A 174 -3.39 -16.42 15.13
N ALA A 175 -2.22 -16.01 14.61
CA ALA A 175 -1.53 -14.78 15.03
C ALA A 175 -2.02 -13.51 14.31
N ILE A 176 -2.94 -13.66 13.34
CA ILE A 176 -3.47 -12.56 12.54
C ILE A 176 -4.76 -12.04 13.15
N ASP A 177 -4.79 -10.73 13.50
CA ASP A 177 -6.04 -10.10 13.88
C ASP A 177 -6.96 -9.95 12.65
N THR A 178 -8.10 -10.63 12.69
CA THR A 178 -9.11 -10.61 11.64
C THR A 178 -10.30 -9.70 11.97
N LYS A 179 -10.32 -9.07 13.15
CA LYS A 179 -11.43 -8.20 13.56
C LYS A 179 -11.48 -6.93 12.71
N PRO A 180 -12.65 -6.59 12.13
CA PRO A 180 -12.81 -5.33 11.42
C PRO A 180 -12.63 -4.15 12.37
N ILE A 181 -11.80 -3.16 12.04
CA ILE A 181 -11.50 -2.00 12.89
C ILE A 181 -12.73 -1.14 13.22
N ASP A 182 -13.74 -1.20 12.35
CA ASP A 182 -14.99 -0.42 12.45
C ASP A 182 -16.25 -1.29 12.46
N GLY A 183 -16.09 -2.60 12.71
CA GLY A 183 -17.20 -3.57 12.74
C GLY A 183 -17.78 -3.94 11.36
N LYS A 184 -17.23 -3.40 10.25
CA LYS A 184 -17.76 -3.58 8.89
C LYS A 184 -17.00 -4.66 8.13
N SER A 185 -17.28 -5.93 8.40
CA SER A 185 -16.59 -7.09 7.82
C SER A 185 -16.63 -7.16 6.28
N THR A 186 -17.70 -6.63 5.67
CA THR A 186 -17.86 -6.65 4.20
C THR A 186 -17.03 -5.58 3.47
N ARG A 187 -16.37 -4.68 4.18
CA ARG A 187 -15.51 -3.68 3.56
C ARG A 187 -14.16 -4.26 3.20
N THR A 188 -13.77 -4.09 1.94
CA THR A 188 -12.52 -4.68 1.39
C THR A 188 -11.25 -4.23 2.11
N TYR A 189 -11.24 -3.06 2.74
CA TYR A 189 -10.09 -2.61 3.54
C TYR A 189 -9.90 -3.40 4.84
N ASN A 190 -10.92 -4.15 5.29
CA ASN A 190 -10.87 -5.04 6.44
C ASN A 190 -10.53 -6.50 6.08
N THR A 191 -10.36 -6.83 4.80
CA THR A 191 -10.02 -8.20 4.38
C THR A 191 -8.76 -8.70 5.11
N PRO A 192 -8.80 -9.86 5.76
CA PRO A 192 -7.62 -10.47 6.37
C PRO A 192 -6.56 -10.83 5.32
N PRO A 193 -5.26 -10.78 5.66
CA PRO A 193 -4.20 -11.28 4.79
C PRO A 193 -4.20 -12.82 4.76
N SER A 194 -3.69 -13.39 3.68
CA SER A 194 -3.47 -14.83 3.53
C SER A 194 -2.27 -15.08 2.63
N ALA A 195 -1.58 -16.21 2.83
CA ALA A 195 -0.51 -16.62 1.92
C ALA A 195 -1.03 -16.90 0.51
N LEU A 196 -2.29 -17.34 0.36
CA LEU A 196 -3.00 -17.48 -0.91
C LEU A 196 -4.08 -16.41 -1.07
N LEU A 197 -3.68 -15.16 -1.18
CA LEU A 197 -4.60 -14.02 -1.30
C LEU A 197 -5.08 -13.83 -2.74
N VAL A 198 -6.17 -14.49 -3.13
CA VAL A 198 -6.77 -14.33 -4.48
C VAL A 198 -7.57 -13.03 -4.55
N ASN A 199 -7.27 -12.18 -5.54
CA ASN A 199 -8.01 -10.96 -5.90
C ASN A 199 -8.42 -10.09 -4.69
N PHE A 200 -7.53 -9.98 -3.70
CA PHE A 200 -7.74 -9.22 -2.44
C PHE A 200 -8.94 -9.69 -1.60
N GLY A 201 -9.47 -10.90 -1.84
CA GLY A 201 -10.73 -11.39 -1.24
C GLY A 201 -11.96 -10.56 -1.63
N ALA A 202 -11.87 -9.80 -2.72
CA ALA A 202 -12.86 -8.80 -3.10
C ALA A 202 -13.71 -9.23 -4.30
N THR A 203 -15.02 -9.00 -4.19
CA THR A 203 -15.98 -9.16 -5.28
C THR A 203 -16.57 -7.79 -5.64
N ALA A 204 -16.56 -7.45 -6.94
CA ALA A 204 -17.22 -6.28 -7.47
C ALA A 204 -18.64 -6.67 -7.87
N ILE A 205 -19.63 -6.10 -7.18
CA ILE A 205 -21.07 -6.21 -7.52
C ILE A 205 -21.43 -5.06 -8.42
N THR A 206 -21.77 -5.36 -9.66
CA THR A 206 -22.22 -4.35 -10.64
C THR A 206 -23.73 -4.44 -10.80
N ILE A 207 -24.40 -3.31 -10.65
CA ILE A 207 -25.84 -3.15 -10.80
C ILE A 207 -26.08 -2.21 -11.99
N SER A 208 -26.89 -2.64 -12.94
CA SER A 208 -27.23 -1.85 -14.13
C SER A 208 -28.68 -2.04 -14.53
N SER A 209 -29.31 -0.97 -15.04
CA SER A 209 -30.64 -1.05 -15.61
C SER A 209 -30.62 -1.76 -16.96
N ARG A 210 -31.70 -2.46 -17.29
CA ARG A 210 -32.04 -3.02 -18.61
C ARG A 210 -33.48 -2.66 -18.95
N GLN A 211 -33.91 -2.90 -20.20
CA GLN A 211 -35.26 -2.59 -20.62
C GLN A 211 -36.35 -3.15 -19.70
N ASN A 212 -36.17 -4.40 -19.21
CA ASN A 212 -37.20 -5.10 -18.43
C ASN A 212 -36.69 -5.46 -17.02
N GLY A 213 -35.89 -4.60 -16.35
CA GLY A 213 -35.48 -4.86 -15.00
C GLY A 213 -34.05 -4.42 -14.70
N VAL A 214 -33.47 -5.00 -13.63
CA VAL A 214 -32.12 -4.68 -13.16
C VAL A 214 -31.26 -5.91 -13.27
N ASN A 215 -30.07 -5.76 -13.87
CA ASN A 215 -29.05 -6.81 -13.92
C ASN A 215 -28.05 -6.62 -12.79
N ILE A 216 -27.71 -7.72 -12.10
CA ILE A 216 -26.70 -7.75 -11.06
C ILE A 216 -25.63 -8.77 -11.44
N GLY A 217 -24.40 -8.30 -11.57
CA GLY A 217 -23.22 -9.12 -11.86
C GLY A 217 -22.25 -9.16 -10.67
N ALA A 218 -21.57 -10.29 -10.49
CA ALA A 218 -20.44 -10.42 -9.57
C ALA A 218 -19.15 -10.72 -10.33
N LYS A 219 -18.07 -9.99 -10.03
CA LYS A 219 -16.74 -10.20 -10.62
C LYS A 219 -15.67 -10.20 -9.52
N PRO A 220 -14.82 -11.25 -9.43
CA PRO A 220 -14.89 -12.50 -10.18
C PRO A 220 -16.16 -13.30 -9.83
N PRO A 221 -16.61 -14.19 -10.71
CA PRO A 221 -17.66 -15.15 -10.39
C PRO A 221 -17.15 -16.15 -9.36
N ALA A 222 -18.02 -16.58 -8.45
CA ALA A 222 -17.71 -17.62 -7.48
C ALA A 222 -18.91 -18.55 -7.34
N THR A 223 -18.72 -19.87 -7.49
CA THR A 223 -19.80 -20.87 -7.39
C THR A 223 -20.42 -20.94 -6.00
N THR A 224 -19.73 -20.43 -4.99
CA THR A 224 -20.14 -20.34 -3.58
C THR A 224 -20.92 -19.08 -3.22
N LEU A 225 -21.11 -18.15 -4.18
CA LEU A 225 -21.89 -16.93 -3.98
C LEU A 225 -23.22 -17.02 -4.75
N LYS A 226 -24.33 -17.01 -4.03
CA LYS A 226 -25.68 -16.87 -4.60
C LYS A 226 -26.10 -15.40 -4.54
N ILE A 227 -26.69 -14.91 -5.62
CA ILE A 227 -27.26 -13.55 -5.68
C ILE A 227 -28.76 -13.65 -5.83
N GLN A 228 -29.50 -13.03 -4.93
CA GLN A 228 -30.95 -12.85 -5.00
C GLN A 228 -31.22 -11.40 -5.37
N ASN A 229 -31.89 -11.19 -6.49
CA ASN A 229 -32.20 -9.87 -7.02
C ASN A 229 -33.68 -9.56 -6.84
N THR A 230 -33.98 -8.55 -6.02
CA THR A 230 -35.29 -7.97 -5.81
C THR A 230 -35.30 -6.46 -6.06
N VAL A 231 -34.37 -5.98 -6.88
CA VAL A 231 -34.26 -4.55 -7.21
C VAL A 231 -35.29 -4.18 -8.27
N GLU A 232 -36.09 -3.15 -7.98
CA GLU A 232 -37.06 -2.58 -8.86
C GLU A 232 -36.50 -1.39 -9.65
N LEU A 233 -36.96 -1.19 -10.89
CA LEU A 233 -36.71 0.03 -11.64
C LEU A 233 -37.51 1.21 -11.07
N SER A 234 -36.97 2.41 -11.15
CA SER A 234 -37.59 3.65 -10.73
C SER A 234 -37.30 4.76 -11.73
N ASN A 235 -38.17 5.78 -11.72
CA ASN A 235 -38.02 7.00 -12.54
C ASN A 235 -37.22 8.09 -11.80
N ALA A 236 -36.45 7.73 -10.76
CA ALA A 236 -35.66 8.68 -10.00
C ALA A 236 -34.46 9.21 -10.81
N ASP A 237 -33.95 10.38 -10.42
CA ASP A 237 -32.74 10.97 -11.00
C ASP A 237 -31.48 10.09 -10.78
N CYS A 238 -30.59 10.07 -11.75
CA CYS A 238 -29.32 9.39 -11.71
C CYS A 238 -28.41 9.87 -10.56
N ALA A 239 -28.57 11.09 -10.07
CA ALA A 239 -27.86 11.59 -8.88
C ALA A 239 -28.17 10.78 -7.61
N GLN A 240 -29.31 10.05 -7.59
CA GLN A 240 -29.70 9.14 -6.51
C GLN A 240 -29.31 7.69 -6.77
N GLN A 241 -28.59 7.42 -7.86
CA GLN A 241 -28.12 6.08 -8.24
C GLN A 241 -27.34 5.45 -7.08
N GLY A 242 -27.74 4.26 -6.68
CA GLY A 242 -27.09 3.50 -5.62
C GLY A 242 -27.41 3.91 -4.19
N ARG A 243 -28.02 5.08 -3.92
CA ARG A 243 -28.39 5.50 -2.55
C ARG A 243 -29.52 4.67 -1.95
N ARG A 244 -30.37 4.05 -2.78
CA ARG A 244 -31.52 3.25 -2.37
C ARG A 244 -31.30 1.75 -2.53
N ILE A 245 -30.08 1.31 -2.82
CA ILE A 245 -29.73 -0.10 -2.92
C ILE A 245 -29.40 -0.64 -1.54
N GLN A 246 -30.02 -1.74 -1.19
CA GLN A 246 -29.80 -2.49 0.03
C GLN A 246 -29.04 -3.77 -0.31
N LEU A 247 -28.01 -4.04 0.46
CA LEU A 247 -27.18 -5.25 0.34
C LEU A 247 -27.27 -5.99 1.66
N ASP A 248 -27.96 -7.11 1.69
CA ASP A 248 -28.03 -8.01 2.84
C ASP A 248 -27.25 -9.29 2.54
N LEU A 249 -26.32 -9.63 3.44
CA LEU A 249 -25.39 -10.76 3.28
C LEU A 249 -25.61 -11.79 4.36
N LYS A 250 -25.98 -13.00 3.97
CA LYS A 250 -26.03 -14.18 4.82
C LYS A 250 -24.86 -15.09 4.48
N GLN A 251 -23.89 -15.16 5.41
CA GLN A 251 -22.69 -16.02 5.26
C GLN A 251 -22.91 -17.37 5.96
N GLY A 252 -22.45 -18.44 5.33
CA GLY A 252 -22.35 -19.78 5.89
C GLY A 252 -20.96 -20.37 5.72
N ALA A 253 -20.72 -21.54 6.27
CA ALA A 253 -19.43 -22.23 6.23
C ALA A 253 -18.98 -22.55 4.78
N SER A 254 -19.90 -22.86 3.89
CA SER A 254 -19.63 -23.28 2.50
C SER A 254 -19.83 -22.17 1.44
N GLY A 255 -20.33 -21.00 1.83
CA GLY A 255 -20.61 -19.93 0.88
C GLY A 255 -21.46 -18.81 1.47
N ALA A 256 -22.03 -17.97 0.60
CA ALA A 256 -22.89 -16.87 1.01
C ALA A 256 -24.06 -16.65 0.04
N THR A 257 -25.11 -16.04 0.56
CA THR A 257 -26.22 -15.48 -0.24
C THR A 257 -26.24 -13.97 -0.04
N LEU A 258 -26.12 -13.24 -1.14
CA LEU A 258 -26.27 -11.79 -1.21
C LEU A 258 -27.65 -11.44 -1.74
N SER A 259 -28.53 -10.92 -0.89
CA SER A 259 -29.80 -10.34 -1.30
C SER A 259 -29.58 -8.88 -1.66
N VAL A 260 -29.95 -8.50 -2.88
CA VAL A 260 -29.86 -7.12 -3.38
C VAL A 260 -31.27 -6.64 -3.65
N GLY A 261 -31.69 -5.62 -2.91
CA GLY A 261 -33.03 -5.03 -2.98
C GLY A 261 -33.00 -3.52 -3.13
N GLY A 262 -34.22 -2.95 -3.15
CA GLY A 262 -34.42 -1.51 -3.26
C GLY A 262 -34.77 -1.04 -4.66
N ARG A 263 -34.42 0.21 -5.00
CA ARG A 263 -34.80 0.83 -6.28
C ARG A 263 -33.59 1.37 -7.03
N TYR A 264 -33.55 1.12 -8.33
CA TYR A 264 -32.48 1.57 -9.22
C TYR A 264 -33.06 2.44 -10.36
N PRO A 265 -32.55 3.64 -10.64
CA PRO A 265 -33.05 4.50 -11.66
C PRO A 265 -32.91 3.88 -13.06
N ALA A 266 -33.97 3.92 -13.85
CA ALA A 266 -33.98 3.49 -15.25
C ALA A 266 -33.12 4.45 -16.10
N GLY A 267 -32.42 3.93 -17.11
CA GLY A 267 -31.58 4.73 -18.02
C GLY A 267 -30.28 5.22 -17.46
N CYS A 268 -29.96 4.93 -16.19
CA CYS A 268 -28.68 5.31 -15.58
C CYS A 268 -27.60 4.26 -15.87
N GLY A 269 -26.33 4.72 -15.91
CA GLY A 269 -25.17 3.85 -16.08
C GLY A 269 -24.98 2.83 -14.93
N ALA A 270 -24.01 1.93 -15.04
CA ALA A 270 -23.77 0.92 -14.03
C ALA A 270 -23.16 1.50 -12.73
N SER A 271 -23.60 1.00 -11.58
CA SER A 271 -22.97 1.22 -10.27
C SER A 271 -22.19 0.00 -9.84
N THR A 272 -20.99 0.20 -9.29
CA THR A 272 -20.14 -0.91 -8.82
C THR A 272 -19.81 -0.77 -7.34
N TYR A 273 -20.07 -1.84 -6.59
CA TYR A 273 -19.76 -1.95 -5.16
C TYR A 273 -18.74 -3.04 -4.94
N ARG A 274 -17.56 -2.71 -4.41
CA ARG A 274 -16.57 -3.73 -4.04
C ARG A 274 -16.76 -4.15 -2.59
N ARG A 275 -16.89 -5.47 -2.35
CA ARG A 275 -17.16 -6.03 -1.02
C ARG A 275 -16.39 -7.34 -0.82
N THR A 276 -16.09 -7.65 0.43
CA THR A 276 -15.70 -8.98 0.87
C THR A 276 -16.98 -9.73 1.27
N LEU A 277 -17.43 -10.64 0.42
CA LEU A 277 -18.73 -11.32 0.57
C LEU A 277 -18.59 -12.74 1.08
N LEU A 278 -17.43 -13.35 0.93
CA LEU A 278 -17.13 -14.73 1.29
C LEU A 278 -15.94 -14.75 2.26
N SER A 279 -15.91 -15.70 3.17
CA SER A 279 -14.70 -16.06 3.90
C SER A 279 -13.66 -16.64 2.95
N HIS A 280 -12.40 -16.69 3.36
CA HIS A 280 -11.26 -16.98 2.48
C HIS A 280 -11.39 -18.32 1.72
N GLY A 281 -11.65 -19.43 2.41
CA GLY A 281 -11.75 -20.76 1.77
C GLY A 281 -12.86 -20.85 0.72
N PRO A 282 -14.14 -20.53 1.06
CA PRO A 282 -15.23 -20.47 0.09
C PRO A 282 -14.94 -19.50 -1.08
N TYR A 283 -14.23 -18.40 -0.83
CA TYR A 283 -13.86 -17.46 -1.89
C TYR A 283 -12.88 -18.10 -2.88
N VAL A 284 -11.77 -18.65 -2.39
CA VAL A 284 -10.75 -19.28 -3.24
C VAL A 284 -11.35 -20.46 -4.03
N TYR A 285 -12.08 -21.34 -3.35
CA TYR A 285 -12.71 -22.48 -3.99
C TYR A 285 -13.75 -22.08 -5.03
N GLY A 286 -14.64 -21.16 -4.67
CA GLY A 286 -15.73 -20.75 -5.56
C GLY A 286 -15.22 -20.04 -6.81
N VAL A 287 -14.20 -19.18 -6.66
CA VAL A 287 -13.57 -18.50 -7.80
C VAL A 287 -12.79 -19.49 -8.66
N PHE A 288 -11.99 -20.37 -8.05
CA PHE A 288 -11.26 -21.39 -8.81
C PHE A 288 -12.22 -22.27 -9.60
N LYS A 289 -13.26 -22.83 -8.96
CA LYS A 289 -14.24 -23.72 -9.62
C LYS A 289 -14.96 -23.01 -10.77
N ALA A 290 -15.34 -21.74 -10.60
CA ALA A 290 -15.94 -20.97 -11.68
C ALA A 290 -15.00 -20.76 -12.87
N LEU A 291 -13.74 -20.41 -12.62
CA LEU A 291 -12.71 -20.27 -13.67
C LEU A 291 -12.40 -21.61 -14.35
N TRP A 292 -12.30 -22.70 -13.55
CA TRP A 292 -12.05 -24.02 -14.06
C TRP A 292 -13.13 -24.51 -15.00
N GLN A 293 -14.40 -24.26 -14.65
CA GLN A 293 -15.55 -24.55 -15.51
C GLN A 293 -15.53 -23.71 -16.83
N GLN A 294 -15.17 -22.44 -16.74
CA GLN A 294 -14.99 -21.58 -17.94
C GLN A 294 -13.89 -22.11 -18.88
N LEU A 295 -12.87 -22.76 -18.32
CA LEU A 295 -11.81 -23.41 -19.08
C LEU A 295 -12.18 -24.84 -19.55
N GLY A 296 -13.44 -25.29 -19.38
CA GLY A 296 -13.92 -26.60 -19.76
C GLY A 296 -13.49 -27.73 -18.81
N GLY A 297 -13.11 -27.38 -17.58
CA GLY A 297 -12.72 -28.35 -16.56
C GLY A 297 -13.85 -28.69 -15.58
N THR A 298 -13.70 -29.79 -14.81
CA THR A 298 -14.60 -30.18 -13.72
C THR A 298 -13.83 -30.38 -12.43
N LEU A 299 -14.44 -30.04 -11.30
CA LEU A 299 -13.95 -30.27 -9.95
C LEU A 299 -15.10 -30.92 -9.15
N SER A 300 -14.97 -32.19 -8.81
CA SER A 300 -16.02 -32.97 -8.16
C SER A 300 -16.03 -32.80 -6.65
N GLY A 301 -14.82 -32.71 -6.03
CA GLY A 301 -14.69 -32.59 -4.59
C GLY A 301 -15.03 -31.19 -4.05
N GLY A 302 -14.92 -31.06 -2.75
CA GLY A 302 -15.08 -29.82 -2.01
C GLY A 302 -13.78 -29.04 -1.86
N TRP A 303 -13.60 -28.41 -0.70
CA TRP A 303 -12.35 -27.73 -0.35
C TRP A 303 -12.02 -27.93 1.13
N ARG A 304 -10.72 -27.83 1.45
CA ARG A 304 -10.21 -27.87 2.83
C ARG A 304 -8.88 -27.14 2.95
N TYR A 305 -8.53 -26.74 4.17
CA TYR A 305 -7.19 -26.29 4.48
C TYR A 305 -6.31 -27.47 4.87
N ALA A 306 -5.11 -27.55 4.30
CA ALA A 306 -4.07 -28.47 4.75
C ALA A 306 -2.70 -28.00 4.25
N LYS A 307 -1.65 -28.41 4.98
CA LYS A 307 -0.27 -28.27 4.53
C LYS A 307 -0.01 -29.22 3.36
N THR A 308 0.73 -28.75 2.37
CA THR A 308 1.17 -29.55 1.22
C THR A 308 1.96 -30.78 1.66
N PRO A 309 1.54 -32.00 1.30
CA PRO A 309 2.32 -33.21 1.56
C PRO A 309 3.63 -33.25 0.77
N GLY A 310 4.66 -33.91 1.30
CA GLY A 310 5.95 -34.05 0.61
C GLY A 310 5.88 -34.83 -0.70
N SER A 311 4.83 -35.64 -0.90
CA SER A 311 4.58 -36.45 -2.11
C SER A 311 3.85 -35.67 -3.21
N ALA A 312 3.37 -34.44 -2.94
CA ALA A 312 2.68 -33.64 -3.95
C ALA A 312 3.65 -33.11 -5.01
N MET A 313 3.25 -33.18 -6.28
CA MET A 313 4.07 -32.76 -7.40
C MET A 313 3.57 -31.42 -7.97
N THR A 314 4.49 -30.48 -8.23
CA THR A 314 4.14 -29.19 -8.84
C THR A 314 3.68 -29.39 -10.28
N ALA A 315 2.42 -29.09 -10.57
CA ALA A 315 1.83 -29.12 -11.88
C ALA A 315 1.87 -27.74 -12.58
N ALA A 316 1.75 -26.66 -11.82
CA ALA A 316 1.88 -25.30 -12.36
C ALA A 316 2.47 -24.36 -11.30
N GLN A 317 3.16 -23.32 -11.75
CA GLN A 317 3.69 -22.29 -10.88
C GLN A 317 3.58 -20.93 -11.56
N LEU A 318 3.17 -19.95 -10.79
CA LEU A 318 3.05 -18.57 -11.24
C LEU A 318 3.96 -17.69 -10.38
N GLU A 319 4.82 -16.95 -11.04
CA GLU A 319 5.63 -15.90 -10.41
C GLU A 319 4.86 -14.57 -10.41
N SER A 320 4.92 -13.79 -9.32
CA SER A 320 4.22 -12.50 -9.21
C SER A 320 4.86 -11.40 -10.05
N VAL A 321 4.26 -10.21 -10.06
CA VAL A 321 4.95 -8.97 -10.43
C VAL A 321 6.04 -8.65 -9.40
N SER A 322 6.96 -7.76 -9.73
CA SER A 322 8.08 -7.37 -8.85
C SER A 322 7.60 -6.61 -7.60
N LEU A 323 8.41 -6.63 -6.53
CA LEU A 323 8.14 -5.83 -5.32
C LEU A 323 8.02 -4.34 -5.65
N ALA A 324 8.82 -3.83 -6.58
CA ALA A 324 8.74 -2.43 -7.02
C ALA A 324 7.34 -2.06 -7.54
N GLU A 325 6.70 -2.97 -8.30
CA GLU A 325 5.33 -2.79 -8.76
C GLU A 325 4.32 -2.93 -7.61
N VAL A 326 4.51 -3.92 -6.74
CA VAL A 326 3.64 -4.15 -5.58
C VAL A 326 3.59 -2.93 -4.66
N ILE A 327 4.74 -2.35 -4.28
CA ILE A 327 4.76 -1.17 -3.38
C ILE A 327 4.07 0.04 -4.02
N ARG A 328 4.10 0.16 -5.34
CA ARG A 328 3.37 1.21 -6.07
C ARG A 328 1.86 1.10 -5.83
N TYR A 329 1.29 -0.10 -5.92
CA TYR A 329 -0.13 -0.32 -5.61
C TYR A 329 -0.45 -0.12 -4.13
N VAL A 330 0.44 -0.58 -3.24
CA VAL A 330 0.30 -0.40 -1.79
C VAL A 330 0.23 1.09 -1.43
N ASN A 331 1.14 1.90 -1.94
CA ASN A 331 1.24 3.31 -1.56
C ASN A 331 0.24 4.19 -2.30
N LYS A 332 0.11 4.07 -3.64
CA LYS A 332 -0.79 4.92 -4.43
C LYS A 332 -2.26 4.74 -4.07
N PHE A 333 -2.71 3.49 -3.90
CA PHE A 333 -4.12 3.19 -3.60
C PHE A 333 -4.35 2.92 -2.11
N SER A 334 -3.29 2.98 -1.30
CA SER A 334 -3.39 2.73 0.15
C SER A 334 -4.00 1.35 0.48
N ASN A 335 -3.68 0.33 -0.32
CA ASN A 335 -4.26 -1.00 -0.19
C ASN A 335 -3.81 -1.66 1.12
N ASN A 336 -4.78 -1.96 2.01
CA ASN A 336 -4.48 -2.48 3.33
C ASN A 336 -4.09 -3.95 3.30
N VAL A 337 -4.82 -4.79 2.57
CA VAL A 337 -4.56 -6.23 2.58
C VAL A 337 -3.21 -6.54 1.93
N MET A 338 -2.84 -5.82 0.86
CA MET A 338 -1.49 -5.92 0.27
C MET A 338 -0.40 -5.52 1.27
N ALA A 339 -0.59 -4.42 2.01
CA ALA A 339 0.38 -3.98 3.01
C ALA A 339 0.52 -5.01 4.16
N ARG A 340 -0.58 -5.66 4.57
CA ARG A 340 -0.58 -6.72 5.57
C ARG A 340 0.14 -7.97 5.07
N ASN A 341 -0.11 -8.40 3.82
CA ASN A 341 0.65 -9.49 3.18
C ASN A 341 2.14 -9.16 3.09
N LEU A 342 2.46 -7.93 2.69
CA LEU A 342 3.85 -7.48 2.57
C LEU A 342 4.57 -7.49 3.93
N LEU A 343 3.89 -7.06 5.01
CA LEU A 343 4.44 -7.19 6.35
C LEU A 343 4.75 -8.65 6.68
N LEU A 344 3.77 -9.56 6.46
CA LEU A 344 3.95 -11.00 6.75
C LEU A 344 5.07 -11.62 5.93
N THR A 345 5.24 -11.19 4.65
CA THR A 345 6.37 -11.62 3.81
C THR A 345 7.71 -11.35 4.48
N LEU A 346 7.87 -10.26 5.20
CA LEU A 346 9.11 -9.96 5.94
C LEU A 346 9.40 -10.95 7.08
N GLY A 347 8.38 -11.66 7.57
CA GLY A 347 8.49 -12.68 8.59
C GLY A 347 8.72 -14.11 8.09
N THR A 348 8.75 -14.34 6.76
CA THR A 348 8.74 -15.71 6.17
C THR A 348 10.06 -16.46 6.26
N HIS A 349 11.17 -15.82 6.64
CA HIS A 349 12.45 -16.53 6.82
C HIS A 349 12.45 -17.53 8.00
N HIS A 350 11.44 -17.45 8.86
CA HIS A 350 11.13 -18.43 9.91
C HIS A 350 9.62 -18.75 9.90
N PRO A 351 9.15 -19.60 8.95
CA PRO A 351 7.72 -19.92 8.85
C PRO A 351 7.22 -20.73 10.07
N PRO A 352 5.92 -20.60 10.40
CA PRO A 352 4.98 -19.67 9.82
C PRO A 352 5.26 -18.22 10.24
N ALA A 353 5.04 -17.28 9.31
CA ALA A 353 5.24 -15.87 9.56
C ALA A 353 4.12 -15.30 10.45
N THR A 354 4.50 -14.40 11.37
CA THR A 354 3.58 -13.67 12.23
C THR A 354 3.85 -12.16 12.12
N PRO A 355 2.87 -11.30 12.46
CA PRO A 355 3.09 -9.85 12.51
C PRO A 355 4.27 -9.47 13.42
N ASP A 356 4.44 -10.14 14.57
CA ASP A 356 5.50 -9.84 15.55
C ASP A 356 6.89 -10.19 15.01
N LYS A 357 7.04 -11.34 14.33
CA LYS A 357 8.32 -11.70 13.67
C LYS A 357 8.71 -10.65 12.63
N ALA A 358 7.73 -10.19 11.85
CA ALA A 358 7.94 -9.15 10.85
C ALA A 358 8.27 -7.79 11.48
N ALA A 359 7.54 -7.38 12.51
CA ALA A 359 7.79 -6.15 13.25
C ALA A 359 9.17 -6.12 13.88
N THR A 360 9.60 -7.25 14.48
CA THR A 360 10.96 -7.42 15.06
C THR A 360 12.04 -7.26 13.98
N LYS A 361 11.84 -7.86 12.80
CA LYS A 361 12.77 -7.72 11.68
C LYS A 361 12.87 -6.28 11.18
N ILE A 362 11.75 -5.56 11.09
CA ILE A 362 11.72 -4.15 10.70
C ILE A 362 12.48 -3.29 11.72
N LYS A 363 12.23 -3.47 13.02
CA LYS A 363 12.92 -2.71 14.07
C LYS A 363 14.42 -2.93 14.02
N LYS A 364 14.86 -4.21 13.91
CA LYS A 364 16.28 -4.55 13.77
C LYS A 364 16.91 -3.89 12.53
N TRP A 365 16.22 -3.89 11.40
CA TRP A 365 16.71 -3.21 10.20
C TRP A 365 16.84 -1.70 10.40
N LEU A 366 15.86 -1.04 11.02
CA LEU A 366 15.91 0.40 11.32
C LEU A 366 17.11 0.74 12.20
N ASP A 367 17.33 -0.03 13.27
CA ASP A 367 18.48 0.16 14.18
C ASP A 367 19.80 0.00 13.43
N GLN A 368 19.94 -1.03 12.61
CA GLN A 368 21.14 -1.28 11.79
C GLN A 368 21.37 -0.20 10.73
N SER A 369 20.31 0.43 10.26
CA SER A 369 20.37 1.54 9.29
C SER A 369 20.58 2.91 9.93
N GLY A 370 20.69 2.98 11.27
CA GLY A 370 20.83 4.24 12.01
C GLY A 370 19.57 5.11 12.01
N VAL A 371 18.41 4.55 11.64
CA VAL A 371 17.14 5.27 11.59
C VAL A 371 16.42 5.15 12.94
N MET A 372 16.53 6.18 13.76
CA MET A 372 15.97 6.21 15.11
C MET A 372 14.45 6.38 15.10
N MET A 373 13.72 5.33 15.49
CA MET A 373 12.26 5.34 15.59
C MET A 373 11.77 4.74 16.93
N PRO A 374 12.12 5.32 18.07
CA PRO A 374 11.88 4.71 19.40
C PRO A 374 10.39 4.57 19.75
N LYS A 375 9.51 5.32 19.09
CA LYS A 375 8.06 5.28 19.29
C LYS A 375 7.32 4.39 18.30
N LEU A 376 8.06 3.59 17.49
CA LEU A 376 7.45 2.73 16.49
C LEU A 376 6.72 1.55 17.15
N ASN A 377 5.41 1.50 16.95
CA ASN A 377 4.59 0.31 17.15
C ASN A 377 3.91 -0.06 15.82
N ILE A 378 4.36 -1.17 15.23
CA ILE A 378 3.83 -1.71 13.98
C ILE A 378 3.22 -3.08 14.26
N ASP A 379 1.94 -3.22 13.98
CA ASP A 379 1.14 -4.42 14.26
C ASP A 379 0.70 -5.16 12.99
N ASN A 380 0.21 -4.42 12.00
CA ASN A 380 -0.32 -5.02 10.76
C ASN A 380 0.29 -4.45 9.47
N GLY A 381 1.25 -3.53 9.56
CA GLY A 381 1.93 -2.92 8.42
C GLY A 381 1.07 -1.99 7.55
N ALA A 382 -0.24 -2.01 7.72
CA ALA A 382 -1.16 -1.15 6.97
C ALA A 382 -1.49 0.16 7.69
N GLY A 383 -1.27 0.22 9.01
CA GLY A 383 -1.72 1.30 9.88
C GLY A 383 -3.26 1.33 10.04
N LEU A 384 -3.93 0.25 9.71
CA LEU A 384 -5.35 0.04 9.99
C LEU A 384 -5.48 -0.51 11.43
N SER A 385 -5.13 0.29 12.41
CA SER A 385 -4.98 -0.10 13.81
C SER A 385 -5.26 1.06 14.74
N ARG A 386 -5.72 0.75 15.95
CA ARG A 386 -5.83 1.72 17.06
C ARG A 386 -4.50 1.88 17.79
N ASP A 387 -3.62 0.88 17.72
CA ASP A 387 -2.39 0.76 18.52
C ASP A 387 -1.13 1.14 17.75
N ALA A 388 -1.20 1.25 16.43
CA ALA A 388 -0.09 1.71 15.60
C ALA A 388 0.41 3.09 16.05
N ARG A 389 1.72 3.24 16.25
CA ARG A 389 2.35 4.49 16.72
C ARG A 389 3.64 4.78 15.95
N ILE A 390 3.87 6.07 15.75
CA ILE A 390 5.11 6.62 15.20
C ILE A 390 5.26 8.08 15.65
N SER A 391 6.47 8.60 15.67
CA SER A 391 6.69 10.05 15.80
C SER A 391 6.92 10.69 14.42
N ALA A 392 6.58 11.97 14.29
CA ALA A 392 6.85 12.71 13.05
C ALA A 392 8.36 12.79 12.76
N GLN A 393 9.18 12.92 13.81
CA GLN A 393 10.64 12.92 13.70
C GLN A 393 11.17 11.58 13.19
N GLY A 394 10.67 10.45 13.72
CA GLY A 394 11.11 9.12 13.27
C GLY A 394 10.73 8.84 11.83
N LEU A 395 9.50 9.20 11.42
CA LEU A 395 9.09 9.04 10.03
C LEU A 395 9.87 9.97 9.08
N ALA A 396 10.18 11.19 9.50
CA ALA A 396 11.04 12.11 8.73
C ALA A 396 12.46 11.56 8.58
N ALA A 397 13.04 10.98 9.64
CA ALA A 397 14.35 10.35 9.56
C ALA A 397 14.38 9.17 8.59
N LEU A 398 13.32 8.34 8.56
CA LEU A 398 13.18 7.28 7.57
C LEU A 398 13.13 7.84 6.14
N LEU A 399 12.34 8.88 5.90
CA LEU A 399 12.21 9.49 4.58
C LEU A 399 13.52 10.15 4.13
N GLU A 400 14.25 10.81 5.03
CA GLU A 400 15.58 11.35 4.71
C GLU A 400 16.57 10.26 4.32
N SER A 401 16.64 9.18 5.13
CA SER A 401 17.48 8.03 4.81
C SER A 401 17.10 7.44 3.45
N ALA A 402 15.80 7.32 3.17
CA ALA A 402 15.31 6.76 1.91
C ALA A 402 15.77 7.56 0.68
N ALA A 403 15.93 8.88 0.79
CA ALA A 403 16.41 9.72 -0.32
C ALA A 403 17.87 9.43 -0.73
N THR A 404 18.62 8.69 0.08
CA THR A 404 20.01 8.30 -0.22
C THR A 404 20.16 6.84 -0.70
N TRP A 405 19.06 6.07 -0.78
CA TRP A 405 19.13 4.66 -1.14
C TRP A 405 19.29 4.45 -2.64
N ALA A 406 19.97 3.35 -3.02
CA ALA A 406 20.04 2.92 -4.41
C ALA A 406 18.64 2.69 -5.03
N TRP A 407 17.66 2.25 -4.22
CA TRP A 407 16.27 2.01 -4.63
C TRP A 407 15.35 3.23 -4.42
N TRP A 408 15.92 4.41 -4.29
CA TRP A 408 15.18 5.66 -4.17
C TRP A 408 14.15 5.90 -5.28
N PRO A 409 14.49 5.68 -6.57
CA PRO A 409 13.54 5.91 -7.66
C PRO A 409 12.26 5.08 -7.53
N GLU A 410 12.38 3.79 -7.14
CA GLU A 410 11.25 2.88 -6.93
C GLU A 410 10.40 3.34 -5.73
N PHE A 411 11.04 3.73 -4.63
CA PHE A 411 10.33 4.22 -3.45
C PHE A 411 9.57 5.51 -3.74
N LEU A 412 10.24 6.52 -4.32
CA LEU A 412 9.63 7.79 -4.70
C LEU A 412 8.49 7.58 -5.73
N GLY A 413 8.72 6.74 -6.74
CA GLY A 413 7.76 6.40 -7.79
C GLY A 413 6.51 5.69 -7.26
N SER A 414 6.62 5.05 -6.08
CA SER A 414 5.49 4.38 -5.44
C SER A 414 4.49 5.34 -4.79
N LEU A 415 4.88 6.57 -4.48
CA LEU A 415 4.03 7.51 -3.75
C LEU A 415 2.93 8.12 -4.62
N PRO A 416 1.75 8.41 -4.06
CA PRO A 416 0.71 9.20 -4.74
C PRO A 416 1.22 10.56 -5.15
N ILE A 417 0.83 11.01 -6.34
CA ILE A 417 1.19 12.29 -6.91
C ILE A 417 -0.05 13.20 -6.88
N ALA A 418 0.09 14.37 -6.25
CA ALA A 418 -1.00 15.34 -6.19
C ALA A 418 -1.49 15.71 -7.60
N GLU A 419 -2.81 15.80 -7.77
CA GLU A 419 -3.54 16.10 -9.00
C GLU A 419 -3.41 15.05 -10.12
N VAL A 420 -2.50 14.07 -9.99
CA VAL A 420 -2.20 13.10 -11.04
C VAL A 420 -2.79 11.73 -10.73
N ASP A 421 -2.42 11.12 -9.59
CA ASP A 421 -2.79 9.74 -9.33
C ASP A 421 -3.04 9.39 -7.84
N GLY A 422 -3.47 8.16 -7.63
CA GLY A 422 -3.63 7.55 -6.32
C GLY A 422 -4.59 8.32 -5.41
N SER A 423 -4.32 8.30 -4.12
CA SER A 423 -5.15 8.96 -3.09
C SER A 423 -5.05 10.49 -3.10
N LEU A 424 -4.17 11.06 -3.91
CA LEU A 424 -3.99 12.51 -4.04
C LEU A 424 -4.54 13.08 -5.36
N LYS A 425 -5.13 12.26 -6.23
CA LYS A 425 -5.60 12.69 -7.55
C LYS A 425 -6.55 13.91 -7.52
N LYS A 426 -7.29 14.09 -6.44
CA LYS A 426 -8.26 15.19 -6.26
C LYS A 426 -7.89 16.10 -5.09
N ARG A 427 -6.58 16.31 -4.86
CA ARG A 427 -6.10 17.09 -3.71
C ARG A 427 -4.96 18.03 -4.09
N PHE A 428 -4.87 19.14 -3.38
CA PHE A 428 -3.81 20.12 -3.47
C PHE A 428 -3.78 20.89 -4.79
N HIS A 429 -4.98 21.12 -5.38
CA HIS A 429 -5.13 21.98 -6.53
C HIS A 429 -4.55 23.37 -6.23
N ASN A 430 -3.79 23.93 -7.17
CA ASN A 430 -3.23 25.27 -7.13
C ASN A 430 -2.15 25.54 -6.06
N ILE A 431 -1.63 24.52 -5.36
CA ILE A 431 -0.50 24.72 -4.44
C ILE A 431 0.83 24.69 -5.20
N ALA A 432 0.99 23.72 -6.09
CA ALA A 432 2.23 23.50 -6.83
C ALA A 432 1.94 22.96 -8.22
N GLN A 433 2.93 22.99 -9.09
CA GLN A 433 2.83 22.29 -10.37
C GLN A 433 2.63 20.77 -10.17
N PRO A 434 1.85 20.09 -11.03
CA PRO A 434 1.68 18.65 -10.97
C PRO A 434 3.02 17.90 -10.93
N GLY A 435 3.11 16.87 -10.08
CA GLY A 435 4.33 16.08 -9.93
C GLY A 435 5.24 16.49 -8.77
N ARG A 436 5.12 17.70 -8.25
CA ARG A 436 5.98 18.21 -7.17
C ARG A 436 5.64 17.68 -5.78
N LEU A 437 4.40 17.27 -5.54
CA LEU A 437 3.97 16.67 -4.26
C LEU A 437 3.78 15.17 -4.43
N ARG A 438 4.61 14.40 -3.74
CA ARG A 438 4.60 12.93 -3.71
C ARG A 438 4.42 12.47 -2.27
N LEU A 439 3.18 12.30 -1.85
CA LEU A 439 2.82 12.16 -0.44
C LEU A 439 1.87 10.99 -0.20
N LYS A 440 2.13 10.22 0.83
CA LYS A 440 1.23 9.17 1.33
C LYS A 440 0.22 9.76 2.30
N THR A 441 -1.06 9.47 2.08
CA THR A 441 -2.15 9.84 2.99
C THR A 441 -2.42 8.78 4.04
N GLY A 442 -2.90 9.20 5.21
CA GLY A 442 -3.46 8.34 6.24
C GLY A 442 -4.81 8.91 6.74
N LEU A 443 -5.78 8.02 7.02
CA LEU A 443 -7.08 8.40 7.55
C LEU A 443 -7.66 7.27 8.41
N LEU A 444 -8.00 7.60 9.66
CA LEU A 444 -8.86 6.84 10.57
C LEU A 444 -9.87 7.81 11.18
N LYS A 445 -10.78 7.30 12.02
CA LYS A 445 -11.81 8.13 12.68
C LYS A 445 -11.22 9.36 13.38
N ASP A 446 -10.10 9.19 14.10
CA ASP A 446 -9.48 10.21 14.93
C ASP A 446 -8.03 10.52 14.55
N ALA A 447 -7.60 10.10 13.34
CA ALA A 447 -6.25 10.33 12.84
C ALA A 447 -6.24 10.67 11.37
N ARG A 448 -5.45 11.68 11.02
CA ARG A 448 -5.13 12.06 9.64
C ARG A 448 -3.62 12.25 9.51
N ALA A 449 -3.05 11.70 8.47
CA ALA A 449 -1.63 11.81 8.19
C ALA A 449 -1.37 12.19 6.73
N LEU A 450 -0.23 12.85 6.54
CA LEU A 450 0.35 13.13 5.23
C LEU A 450 1.86 13.08 5.39
N ALA A 451 2.56 12.27 4.60
CA ALA A 451 4.01 12.15 4.70
C ALA A 451 4.63 11.75 3.35
N GLY A 452 5.82 12.26 3.07
CA GLY A 452 6.58 11.99 1.85
C GLY A 452 7.43 13.17 1.44
N TYR A 453 7.41 13.51 0.15
CA TYR A 453 8.32 14.47 -0.42
C TYR A 453 7.61 15.59 -1.18
N VAL A 454 8.21 16.77 -1.13
CA VAL A 454 7.79 17.96 -1.86
C VAL A 454 9.01 18.54 -2.57
N ILE A 455 8.83 18.93 -3.82
CA ILE A 455 9.83 19.67 -4.58
C ILE A 455 9.35 21.12 -4.64
N ASP A 456 10.07 22.05 -4.04
CA ASP A 456 9.72 23.48 -4.02
C ASP A 456 9.93 24.17 -5.38
N ARG A 457 9.68 25.50 -5.44
CA ARG A 457 9.85 26.29 -6.68
C ARG A 457 11.30 26.32 -7.17
N ASN A 458 12.26 26.17 -6.27
CA ASN A 458 13.70 26.19 -6.59
C ASN A 458 14.22 24.82 -7.05
N GLY A 459 13.39 23.77 -6.99
CA GLY A 459 13.80 22.40 -7.28
C GLY A 459 14.36 21.66 -6.06
N ASP A 460 14.34 22.24 -4.88
CA ASP A 460 14.82 21.62 -3.65
C ASP A 460 13.85 20.53 -3.17
N LEU A 461 14.42 19.41 -2.72
CA LEU A 461 13.65 18.29 -2.18
C LEU A 461 13.45 18.45 -0.67
N TRP A 462 12.19 18.34 -0.25
CA TRP A 462 11.78 18.46 1.16
C TRP A 462 11.11 17.19 1.64
N VAL A 463 11.46 16.74 2.84
CA VAL A 463 10.68 15.77 3.61
C VAL A 463 9.58 16.53 4.35
N VAL A 464 8.35 16.03 4.21
CA VAL A 464 7.17 16.54 4.90
C VAL A 464 6.51 15.41 5.66
N VAL A 465 6.26 15.62 6.95
CA VAL A 465 5.48 14.73 7.82
C VAL A 465 4.49 15.55 8.62
N ILE A 466 3.20 15.26 8.47
CA ILE A 466 2.09 15.89 9.19
C ILE A 466 1.24 14.78 9.79
N LEU A 467 1.18 14.70 11.11
CA LEU A 467 0.38 13.73 11.86
C LEU A 467 -0.60 14.48 12.77
N HIS A 468 -1.89 14.43 12.46
CA HIS A 468 -2.97 15.05 13.23
C HIS A 468 -3.80 13.97 13.90
N ASN A 469 -3.84 13.96 15.25
CA ASN A 469 -4.63 13.02 16.03
C ASN A 469 -5.58 13.79 16.96
N GLY A 470 -6.87 13.58 16.77
CA GLY A 470 -7.90 14.25 17.58
C GLY A 470 -9.29 14.11 16.98
N PRO A 471 -10.34 14.52 17.71
CA PRO A 471 -11.73 14.26 17.34
C PRO A 471 -12.18 14.80 15.97
N ARG A 472 -11.50 15.83 15.46
CA ARG A 472 -11.83 16.48 14.18
C ARG A 472 -10.82 16.19 13.06
N ALA A 473 -9.81 15.35 13.34
CA ALA A 473 -8.75 15.05 12.36
C ALA A 473 -9.30 14.46 11.04
N ALA A 474 -10.33 13.62 11.10
CA ALA A 474 -10.95 13.02 9.91
C ALA A 474 -11.84 13.97 9.10
N GLN A 475 -12.25 15.10 9.67
CA GLN A 475 -13.15 16.07 9.05
C GLN A 475 -12.42 16.90 7.96
N PRO A 476 -13.16 17.63 7.10
CA PRO A 476 -12.56 18.51 6.08
C PRO A 476 -11.52 19.49 6.60
N ILE A 477 -11.71 19.98 7.83
CA ILE A 477 -10.76 20.89 8.49
C ILE A 477 -9.35 20.29 8.64
N GLY A 478 -9.24 18.97 8.85
CA GLY A 478 -7.93 18.30 8.87
C GLY A 478 -7.24 18.29 7.49
N ILE A 479 -8.00 18.36 6.39
CA ILE A 479 -7.44 18.56 5.04
C ILE A 479 -6.93 19.99 4.90
N GLU A 480 -7.71 20.96 5.36
CA GLU A 480 -7.38 22.39 5.30
C GLU A 480 -6.09 22.72 6.07
N ILE A 481 -5.91 22.12 7.26
CA ILE A 481 -4.67 22.26 8.03
C ILE A 481 -3.46 21.75 7.19
N GLN A 482 -3.58 20.58 6.56
CA GLN A 482 -2.52 20.04 5.72
C GLN A 482 -2.23 20.96 4.51
N HIS A 483 -3.26 21.56 3.92
CA HIS A 483 -3.15 22.48 2.81
C HIS A 483 -2.35 23.72 3.20
N ARG A 484 -2.74 24.40 4.27
CA ARG A 484 -2.08 25.61 4.80
C ARG A 484 -0.62 25.38 5.19
N ILE A 485 -0.31 24.20 5.73
CA ILE A 485 1.09 23.86 6.04
C ILE A 485 1.90 23.70 4.75
N LEU A 486 1.35 23.06 3.72
CA LEU A 486 2.07 22.87 2.45
C LEU A 486 2.24 24.18 1.68
N GLU A 487 1.29 25.10 1.75
CA GLU A 487 1.39 26.44 1.13
C GLU A 487 2.63 27.21 1.58
N THR A 488 3.14 26.95 2.79
CA THR A 488 4.34 27.62 3.30
C THR A 488 5.64 27.21 2.60
N LEU A 489 5.59 26.18 1.73
CA LEU A 489 6.73 25.72 0.91
C LEU A 489 6.73 26.34 -0.50
N PHE A 490 5.69 27.07 -0.87
CA PHE A 490 5.49 27.67 -2.19
C PHE A 490 5.16 29.15 -2.09
#